data_1bbb7dc31be8dc1a344246c8adad970d
#
_entry.id   1bbb7dc31be8dc1a344246c8adad970d
#
_cell.length_a   1.000
_cell.length_b   1.000
_cell.length_c   1.000
_cell.angle_alpha   90.00
_cell.angle_beta   90.00
_cell.angle_gamma   90.00
#
_symmetry.space_group_name_H-M   'P 1'
#
loop_
_entity.id
_entity.type
_entity.pdbx_description
1 polymer ?
#
loop_
_entity_poly.entity_id
_entity_poly.type
_entity_poly.pdbx_seq_one_letter_code
_entity_poly.pdbx_strand_id
1 'polypeptide(L)'
;VSSAIEQTPVSPKDRRQFPSDAAIAFLWLKNEIVAWIKEPAAVLLNMAYPLLMLVFLFVIGGDAVRQNADIATPAVALLALTGVLMVGINLPANGINGVRQGDYYYYLRTLPTGVGTRLIAWSGAPFLLAVTSALVGLGVGVMFSSARYTLTQLVLLFLVFCAFALCTTAIGVAFGFLLSSRTSLAVSLGVSFILLLLSGAREMASVPTFLDMTAKLLPSTAATELCQSILTDVDTNGWWVASLAIWVALALLLAVVSIRRDENSKFS
;
A
#
# COMPACT_ATOMS: atom_id res chain seq x y z
N VAL A 1 -59.04 25.13 -2.03
CA VAL A 1 -58.09 26.22 -1.77
C VAL A 1 -56.68 25.61 -1.92
N SER A 2 -56.17 25.68 -3.14
CA SER A 2 -54.82 25.23 -3.50
C SER A 2 -53.87 26.40 -3.27
N SER A 3 -53.12 26.42 -2.18
CA SER A 3 -52.08 27.40 -1.97
C SER A 3 -50.85 26.97 -2.81
N ALA A 4 -50.64 27.63 -3.94
CA ALA A 4 -49.42 27.56 -4.70
C ALA A 4 -48.27 28.01 -3.79
N ILE A 5 -47.40 27.06 -3.44
CA ILE A 5 -46.12 27.37 -2.79
C ILE A 5 -45.29 28.10 -3.84
N GLU A 6 -45.23 29.42 -3.72
CA GLU A 6 -44.40 30.30 -4.52
C GLU A 6 -42.91 29.92 -4.22
N GLN A 7 -42.31 29.18 -5.14
CA GLN A 7 -40.89 28.87 -5.06
C GLN A 7 -40.12 30.16 -5.34
N THR A 8 -39.67 30.83 -4.30
CA THR A 8 -38.75 31.96 -4.42
C THR A 8 -37.51 31.49 -5.18
N PRO A 9 -37.13 32.11 -6.31
CA PRO A 9 -35.96 31.71 -7.06
C PRO A 9 -34.70 31.90 -6.19
N VAL A 10 -34.00 30.80 -5.91
CA VAL A 10 -32.76 30.82 -5.15
C VAL A 10 -31.75 31.72 -5.88
N SER A 11 -31.30 32.78 -5.22
CA SER A 11 -30.33 33.72 -5.77
C SER A 11 -29.07 32.97 -6.25
N PRO A 12 -28.47 33.34 -7.40
CA PRO A 12 -27.22 32.75 -7.88
C PRO A 12 -26.06 32.82 -6.87
N LYS A 13 -26.12 33.75 -5.90
CA LYS A 13 -25.16 33.88 -4.80
C LYS A 13 -25.30 32.79 -3.74
N ASP A 14 -26.44 32.12 -3.63
CA ASP A 14 -26.66 31.02 -2.67
C ASP A 14 -26.32 29.63 -3.22
N ARG A 15 -25.82 29.53 -4.43
CA ARG A 15 -25.22 28.28 -4.89
C ARG A 15 -23.96 28.02 -4.05
N ARG A 16 -24.11 27.28 -2.98
CA ARG A 16 -22.96 26.75 -2.20
C ARG A 16 -22.00 26.16 -3.21
N GLN A 17 -20.85 26.80 -3.38
CA GLN A 17 -19.79 26.26 -4.22
C GLN A 17 -19.36 24.95 -3.56
N PHE A 18 -19.61 23.83 -4.22
CA PHE A 18 -19.10 22.54 -3.76
C PHE A 18 -17.57 22.66 -3.68
N PRO A 19 -16.95 22.14 -2.59
CA PRO A 19 -15.51 22.17 -2.48
C PRO A 19 -14.89 21.42 -3.68
N SER A 20 -13.70 21.86 -4.11
CA SER A 20 -13.00 21.22 -5.22
C SER A 20 -12.71 19.75 -4.89
N ASP A 21 -12.59 18.89 -5.91
CA ASP A 21 -12.26 17.48 -5.76
C ASP A 21 -11.00 17.26 -4.91
N ALA A 22 -9.99 18.13 -5.06
CA ALA A 22 -8.77 18.11 -4.25
C ALA A 22 -9.06 18.42 -2.77
N ALA A 23 -9.94 19.37 -2.47
CA ALA A 23 -10.33 19.70 -1.11
C ALA A 23 -11.09 18.53 -0.45
N ILE A 24 -11.96 17.86 -1.20
CA ILE A 24 -12.70 16.68 -0.75
C ILE A 24 -11.72 15.53 -0.45
N ALA A 25 -10.77 15.23 -1.36
CA ALA A 25 -9.75 14.20 -1.17
C ALA A 25 -8.88 14.49 0.07
N PHE A 26 -8.47 15.75 0.25
CA PHE A 26 -7.67 16.15 1.40
C PHE A 26 -8.45 16.03 2.73
N LEU A 27 -9.71 16.44 2.76
CA LEU A 27 -10.56 16.30 3.95
C LEU A 27 -10.77 14.82 4.31
N TRP A 28 -10.94 13.98 3.32
CA TRP A 28 -11.08 12.53 3.52
C TRP A 28 -9.81 11.94 4.10
N LEU A 29 -8.66 12.21 3.47
CA LEU A 29 -7.36 11.77 3.97
C LEU A 29 -7.09 12.24 5.41
N LYS A 30 -7.38 13.51 5.70
CA LYS A 30 -7.26 14.08 7.06
C LYS A 30 -8.14 13.32 8.06
N ASN A 31 -9.40 13.05 7.71
CA ASN A 31 -10.31 12.33 8.60
C ASN A 31 -9.84 10.88 8.86
N GLU A 32 -9.31 10.21 7.85
CA GLU A 32 -8.76 8.87 7.98
C GLU A 32 -7.54 8.86 8.91
N ILE A 33 -6.62 9.79 8.74
CA ILE A 33 -5.45 9.95 9.64
C ILE A 33 -5.91 10.24 11.08
N VAL A 34 -6.91 11.10 11.27
CA VAL A 34 -7.46 11.40 12.60
C VAL A 34 -8.13 10.16 13.21
N ALA A 35 -8.83 9.35 12.40
CA ALA A 35 -9.42 8.10 12.88
C ALA A 35 -8.33 7.14 13.37
N TRP A 36 -7.22 7.01 12.65
CA TRP A 36 -6.10 6.17 13.10
C TRP A 36 -5.43 6.66 14.39
N ILE A 37 -5.29 7.96 14.56
CA ILE A 37 -4.76 8.54 15.82
C ILE A 37 -5.69 8.20 17.00
N LYS A 38 -7.00 8.14 16.74
CA LYS A 38 -8.01 7.80 17.77
C LYS A 38 -8.09 6.30 18.05
N GLU A 39 -7.68 5.46 17.09
CA GLU A 39 -7.65 4.00 17.20
C GLU A 39 -6.22 3.45 17.09
N PRO A 40 -5.32 3.78 18.04
CA PRO A 40 -3.91 3.40 17.93
C PRO A 40 -3.71 1.88 17.92
N ALA A 41 -4.62 1.10 18.50
CA ALA A 41 -4.55 -0.35 18.49
C ALA A 41 -4.61 -0.93 17.07
N ALA A 42 -5.44 -0.38 16.18
CA ALA A 42 -5.52 -0.81 14.79
C ALA A 42 -4.22 -0.51 14.02
N VAL A 43 -3.63 0.66 14.26
CA VAL A 43 -2.33 1.05 13.66
C VAL A 43 -1.21 0.16 14.16
N LEU A 44 -1.14 -0.07 15.48
CA LEU A 44 -0.13 -0.95 16.09
C LEU A 44 -0.25 -2.39 15.59
N LEU A 45 -1.46 -2.91 15.41
CA LEU A 45 -1.68 -4.25 14.88
C LEU A 45 -1.16 -4.38 13.43
N ASN A 46 -1.39 -3.38 12.59
CA ASN A 46 -0.86 -3.36 11.22
C ASN A 46 0.66 -3.21 11.19
N MET A 47 1.27 -2.50 12.16
CA MET A 47 2.72 -2.37 12.30
C MET A 47 3.37 -3.55 13.03
N ALA A 48 2.60 -4.37 13.75
CA ALA A 48 3.12 -5.52 14.48
C ALA A 48 3.80 -6.54 13.54
N TYR A 49 3.26 -6.72 12.34
CA TYR A 49 3.80 -7.71 11.40
C TYR A 49 5.26 -7.44 11.01
N PRO A 50 5.65 -6.25 10.50
CA PRO A 50 7.06 -5.98 10.19
C PRO A 50 7.96 -6.02 11.43
N LEU A 51 7.45 -5.61 12.59
CA LEU A 51 8.21 -5.68 13.85
C LEU A 51 8.42 -7.13 14.30
N LEU A 52 7.40 -7.99 14.20
CA LEU A 52 7.54 -9.41 14.49
C LEU A 52 8.54 -10.09 13.53
N MET A 53 8.51 -9.73 12.25
CA MET A 53 9.48 -10.24 11.27
C MET A 53 10.91 -9.79 11.60
N LEU A 54 11.12 -8.56 12.08
CA LEU A 54 12.41 -8.11 12.58
C LEU A 54 12.87 -8.92 13.80
N VAL A 55 11.98 -9.13 14.77
CA VAL A 55 12.31 -9.97 15.94
C VAL A 55 12.70 -11.39 15.47
N PHE A 56 11.94 -11.94 14.53
CA PHE A 56 12.21 -13.25 13.96
C PHE A 56 13.57 -13.31 13.25
N LEU A 57 13.93 -12.27 12.49
CA LEU A 57 15.24 -12.13 11.86
C LEU A 57 16.37 -12.14 12.91
N PHE A 58 16.20 -11.39 14.00
CA PHE A 58 17.21 -11.32 15.05
C PHE A 58 17.33 -12.61 15.87
N VAL A 59 16.24 -13.38 15.99
CA VAL A 59 16.26 -14.67 16.68
C VAL A 59 16.91 -15.75 15.81
N ILE A 60 16.54 -15.82 14.52
CA ILE A 60 17.08 -16.85 13.59
C ILE A 60 18.47 -16.47 13.09
N GLY A 61 18.68 -15.22 12.69
CA GLY A 61 19.93 -14.72 12.16
C GLY A 61 21.02 -14.55 13.23
N GLY A 62 20.62 -14.52 14.51
CA GLY A 62 21.52 -14.49 15.66
C GLY A 62 22.59 -13.40 15.58
N ASP A 63 23.79 -13.74 15.99
CA ASP A 63 24.94 -12.83 16.02
C ASP A 63 25.41 -12.39 14.62
N ALA A 64 25.18 -13.19 13.59
CA ALA A 64 25.54 -12.85 12.22
C ALA A 64 24.81 -11.56 11.74
N VAL A 65 23.51 -11.46 11.99
CA VAL A 65 22.73 -10.26 11.64
C VAL A 65 23.02 -9.09 12.60
N ARG A 66 23.30 -9.39 13.87
CA ARG A 66 23.54 -8.33 14.85
C ARG A 66 24.90 -7.66 14.70
N GLN A 67 25.93 -8.39 14.28
CA GLN A 67 27.33 -7.96 14.33
C GLN A 67 27.93 -7.69 12.93
N ASN A 68 27.34 -8.24 11.87
CA ASN A 68 27.85 -8.07 10.51
C ASN A 68 26.97 -7.09 9.72
N ALA A 69 27.51 -5.92 9.40
CA ALA A 69 26.81 -4.87 8.67
C ALA A 69 26.44 -5.30 7.23
N ASP A 70 27.28 -6.13 6.58
CA ASP A 70 27.05 -6.58 5.21
C ASP A 70 25.82 -7.50 5.08
N ILE A 71 25.50 -8.22 6.16
CA ILE A 71 24.31 -9.07 6.25
C ILE A 71 23.12 -8.27 6.77
N ALA A 72 23.33 -7.47 7.82
CA ALA A 72 22.26 -6.73 8.48
C ALA A 72 21.61 -5.68 7.58
N THR A 73 22.43 -4.94 6.82
CA THR A 73 21.94 -3.82 5.99
C THR A 73 20.91 -4.27 4.95
N PRO A 74 21.19 -5.25 4.07
CA PRO A 74 20.20 -5.72 3.11
C PRO A 74 19.02 -6.44 3.79
N ALA A 75 19.25 -7.23 4.82
CA ALA A 75 18.19 -7.96 5.50
C ALA A 75 17.15 -7.04 6.13
N VAL A 76 17.57 -5.95 6.79
CA VAL A 76 16.67 -4.96 7.39
C VAL A 76 15.88 -4.21 6.32
N ALA A 77 16.51 -3.84 5.19
CA ALA A 77 15.82 -3.17 4.09
C ALA A 77 14.76 -4.07 3.44
N LEU A 78 15.05 -5.35 3.25
CA LEU A 78 14.10 -6.33 2.69
C LEU A 78 12.93 -6.59 3.65
N LEU A 79 13.17 -6.60 4.95
CA LEU A 79 12.08 -6.71 5.94
C LEU A 79 11.21 -5.46 5.98
N ALA A 80 11.80 -4.28 5.83
CA ALA A 80 11.03 -3.04 5.70
C ALA A 80 10.12 -3.10 4.45
N LEU A 81 10.63 -3.61 3.33
CA LEU A 81 9.86 -3.82 2.11
C LEU A 81 8.69 -4.82 2.31
N THR A 82 8.91 -5.86 3.11
CA THR A 82 7.85 -6.80 3.49
C THR A 82 6.71 -6.10 4.25
N GLY A 83 7.04 -5.15 5.12
CA GLY A 83 6.06 -4.30 5.80
C GLY A 83 5.21 -3.50 4.81
N VAL A 84 5.84 -2.89 3.80
CA VAL A 84 5.13 -2.20 2.71
C VAL A 84 4.15 -3.13 2.00
N LEU A 85 4.60 -4.33 1.65
CA LEU A 85 3.79 -5.33 0.94
C LEU A 85 2.54 -5.73 1.75
N MET A 86 2.74 -6.08 3.01
CA MET A 86 1.67 -6.57 3.87
C MET A 86 0.66 -5.48 4.21
N VAL A 87 1.12 -4.30 4.61
CA VAL A 87 0.23 -3.18 4.93
C VAL A 87 -0.44 -2.65 3.67
N GLY A 88 0.31 -2.49 2.58
CA GLY A 88 -0.19 -1.91 1.34
C GLY A 88 -1.32 -2.70 0.70
N ILE A 89 -1.27 -4.03 0.70
CA ILE A 89 -2.33 -4.86 0.11
C ILE A 89 -3.47 -5.08 1.11
N ASN A 90 -3.17 -5.48 2.34
CA ASN A 90 -4.19 -5.98 3.26
C ASN A 90 -5.06 -4.87 3.87
N LEU A 91 -4.46 -3.72 4.19
CA LEU A 91 -5.19 -2.64 4.83
C LEU A 91 -6.33 -2.09 3.94
N PRO A 92 -6.08 -1.65 2.69
CA PRO A 92 -7.17 -1.14 1.86
C PRO A 92 -8.13 -2.26 1.41
N ALA A 93 -7.64 -3.49 1.16
CA ALA A 93 -8.50 -4.60 0.77
C ALA A 93 -9.57 -4.91 1.82
N ASN A 94 -9.18 -4.98 3.07
CA ASN A 94 -10.10 -5.30 4.17
C ASN A 94 -10.89 -4.06 4.66
N GLY A 95 -10.26 -2.88 4.69
CA GLY A 95 -10.91 -1.62 5.08
C GLY A 95 -12.07 -1.26 4.15
N ILE A 96 -11.86 -1.29 2.84
CA ILE A 96 -12.90 -1.00 1.84
C ILE A 96 -14.05 -2.02 1.96
N ASN A 97 -13.73 -3.31 2.10
CA ASN A 97 -14.76 -4.33 2.29
C ASN A 97 -15.58 -4.13 3.57
N GLY A 98 -14.95 -3.70 4.66
CA GLY A 98 -15.64 -3.37 5.89
C GLY A 98 -16.63 -2.21 5.70
N VAL A 99 -16.19 -1.14 5.07
CA VAL A 99 -17.03 0.04 4.82
C VAL A 99 -18.18 -0.28 3.85
N ARG A 100 -17.94 -1.10 2.82
CA ARG A 100 -18.96 -1.48 1.81
C ARG A 100 -20.14 -2.26 2.38
N GLN A 101 -20.02 -2.83 3.56
CA GLN A 101 -21.10 -3.55 4.27
C GLN A 101 -21.99 -2.60 5.08
N GLY A 102 -21.54 -1.38 5.38
CA GLY A 102 -22.26 -0.41 6.20
C GLY A 102 -23.11 0.57 5.39
N ASP A 103 -24.13 1.13 6.04
CA ASP A 103 -25.01 2.15 5.44
C ASP A 103 -24.25 3.42 5.01
N TYR A 104 -23.13 3.69 5.68
CA TYR A 104 -22.25 4.81 5.33
C TYR A 104 -21.73 4.74 3.90
N TYR A 105 -21.52 3.55 3.37
CA TYR A 105 -21.08 3.38 1.98
C TYR A 105 -22.12 3.88 0.97
N TYR A 106 -23.41 3.65 1.23
CA TYR A 106 -24.48 4.17 0.37
C TYR A 106 -24.49 5.69 0.37
N TYR A 107 -24.28 6.32 1.52
CA TYR A 107 -24.13 7.78 1.58
C TYR A 107 -22.94 8.28 0.78
N LEU A 108 -21.76 7.65 0.89
CA LEU A 108 -20.57 8.04 0.12
C LEU A 108 -20.79 7.97 -1.39
N ARG A 109 -21.64 7.07 -1.86
CA ARG A 109 -21.98 6.94 -3.28
C ARG A 109 -22.89 8.07 -3.81
N THR A 110 -23.64 8.75 -2.95
CA THR A 110 -24.48 9.89 -3.36
C THR A 110 -23.66 11.17 -3.56
N LEU A 111 -22.42 11.20 -3.09
CA LEU A 111 -21.55 12.36 -3.24
C LEU A 111 -21.08 12.47 -4.71
N PRO A 112 -21.15 13.65 -5.32
CA PRO A 112 -20.71 13.89 -6.69
C PRO A 112 -19.17 13.99 -6.75
N THR A 113 -18.50 12.89 -6.50
CA THR A 113 -17.02 12.82 -6.49
C THR A 113 -16.51 12.01 -7.67
N GLY A 114 -15.45 12.52 -8.32
CA GLY A 114 -14.79 11.81 -9.42
C GLY A 114 -14.05 10.54 -8.95
N VAL A 115 -13.84 9.60 -9.87
CA VAL A 115 -13.10 8.34 -9.60
C VAL A 115 -11.69 8.61 -9.07
N GLY A 116 -11.01 9.66 -9.57
CA GLY A 116 -9.69 10.06 -9.09
C GLY A 116 -9.70 10.48 -7.61
N THR A 117 -10.69 11.28 -7.21
CA THR A 117 -10.89 11.69 -5.81
C THR A 117 -11.11 10.48 -4.90
N ARG A 118 -11.92 9.52 -5.35
CA ARG A 118 -12.14 8.27 -4.60
C ARG A 118 -10.90 7.40 -4.52
N LEU A 119 -10.13 7.30 -5.60
CA LEU A 119 -8.87 6.57 -5.60
C LEU A 119 -7.91 7.16 -4.55
N ILE A 120 -7.71 8.48 -4.54
CA ILE A 120 -6.88 9.16 -3.55
C ILE A 120 -7.40 8.95 -2.13
N ALA A 121 -8.72 9.05 -1.95
CA ALA A 121 -9.35 8.86 -0.64
C ALA A 121 -9.11 7.45 -0.08
N TRP A 122 -9.25 6.41 -0.91
CA TRP A 122 -9.10 5.02 -0.47
C TRP A 122 -7.65 4.52 -0.42
N SER A 123 -6.74 5.10 -1.22
CA SER A 123 -5.33 4.69 -1.25
C SER A 123 -4.42 5.55 -0.39
N GLY A 124 -4.76 6.81 -0.16
CA GLY A 124 -3.85 7.79 0.43
C GLY A 124 -3.41 7.43 1.85
N ALA A 125 -4.36 7.11 2.72
CA ALA A 125 -4.07 6.73 4.09
C ALA A 125 -3.32 5.38 4.18
N PRO A 126 -3.78 4.29 3.53
CA PRO A 126 -3.00 3.04 3.48
C PRO A 126 -1.60 3.21 2.90
N PHE A 127 -1.42 4.04 1.87
CA PHE A 127 -0.10 4.37 1.33
C PHE A 127 0.82 4.99 2.38
N LEU A 128 0.34 6.01 3.10
CA LEU A 128 1.12 6.65 4.16
C LEU A 128 1.50 5.65 5.27
N LEU A 129 0.57 4.77 5.65
CA LEU A 129 0.85 3.77 6.68
C LEU A 129 1.84 2.72 6.20
N ALA A 130 1.76 2.29 4.94
CA ALA A 130 2.71 1.35 4.35
C ALA A 130 4.13 1.93 4.33
N VAL A 131 4.28 3.19 3.88
CA VAL A 131 5.59 3.88 3.90
C VAL A 131 6.09 4.07 5.33
N THR A 132 5.22 4.50 6.26
CA THR A 132 5.58 4.66 7.68
C THR A 132 6.01 3.33 8.29
N SER A 133 5.35 2.23 7.97
CA SER A 133 5.72 0.87 8.39
C SER A 133 7.15 0.50 7.97
N ALA A 134 7.52 0.83 6.72
CA ALA A 134 8.89 0.61 6.24
C ALA A 134 9.92 1.45 6.99
N LEU A 135 9.62 2.75 7.21
CA LEU A 135 10.52 3.65 7.93
C LEU A 135 10.70 3.22 9.39
N VAL A 136 9.63 2.80 10.05
CA VAL A 136 9.69 2.24 11.41
C VAL A 136 10.51 0.95 11.41
N GLY A 137 10.28 0.06 10.44
CA GLY A 137 11.06 -1.18 10.29
C GLY A 137 12.55 -0.90 10.09
N LEU A 138 12.92 0.05 9.22
CA LEU A 138 14.31 0.49 9.06
C LEU A 138 14.89 1.08 10.34
N GLY A 139 14.16 1.99 10.99
CA GLY A 139 14.61 2.65 12.21
C GLY A 139 14.87 1.63 13.34
N VAL A 140 13.93 0.74 13.59
CA VAL A 140 14.10 -0.35 14.58
C VAL A 140 15.23 -1.28 14.17
N GLY A 141 15.32 -1.64 12.89
CA GLY A 141 16.41 -2.48 12.39
C GLY A 141 17.80 -1.87 12.65
N VAL A 142 17.98 -0.58 12.36
CA VAL A 142 19.24 0.14 12.63
C VAL A 142 19.54 0.21 14.13
N MET A 143 18.53 0.37 14.98
CA MET A 143 18.73 0.45 16.45
C MET A 143 19.18 -0.88 17.06
N PHE A 144 18.76 -2.01 16.52
CA PHE A 144 19.00 -3.34 17.11
C PHE A 144 19.96 -4.20 16.31
N SER A 145 20.53 -3.72 15.20
CA SER A 145 21.55 -4.42 14.41
C SER A 145 22.72 -3.50 14.06
N SER A 146 23.73 -4.06 13.39
CA SER A 146 24.85 -3.29 12.82
C SER A 146 24.53 -2.69 11.43
N ALA A 147 23.29 -2.68 10.99
CA ALA A 147 22.90 -2.12 9.71
C ALA A 147 23.28 -0.63 9.61
N ARG A 148 23.89 -0.25 8.49
CA ARG A 148 24.35 1.12 8.22
C ARG A 148 23.89 1.54 6.84
N TYR A 149 23.36 2.75 6.76
CA TYR A 149 22.91 3.34 5.50
C TYR A 149 23.53 4.72 5.33
N THR A 150 23.99 5.03 4.13
CA THR A 150 24.33 6.39 3.76
C THR A 150 23.07 7.20 3.49
N LEU A 151 23.16 8.53 3.56
CA LEU A 151 22.02 9.40 3.27
C LEU A 151 21.47 9.15 1.85
N THR A 152 22.35 8.94 0.88
CA THR A 152 21.95 8.64 -0.50
C THR A 152 21.15 7.34 -0.59
N GLN A 153 21.63 6.27 0.08
CA GLN A 153 20.92 5.00 0.14
C GLN A 153 19.55 5.15 0.79
N LEU A 154 19.43 5.90 1.89
CA LEU A 154 18.14 6.14 2.54
C LEU A 154 17.15 6.88 1.64
N VAL A 155 17.60 7.89 0.90
CA VAL A 155 16.73 8.61 -0.05
C VAL A 155 16.28 7.69 -1.19
N LEU A 156 17.18 6.90 -1.77
CA LEU A 156 16.85 5.98 -2.84
C LEU A 156 15.91 4.85 -2.37
N LEU A 157 16.18 4.27 -1.19
CA LEU A 157 15.29 3.27 -0.58
C LEU A 157 13.89 3.86 -0.30
N PHE A 158 13.82 5.09 0.19
CA PHE A 158 12.55 5.77 0.39
C PHE A 158 11.75 5.91 -0.91
N LEU A 159 12.40 6.25 -2.02
CA LEU A 159 11.75 6.32 -3.34
C LEU A 159 11.23 4.95 -3.79
N VAL A 160 12.01 3.88 -3.59
CA VAL A 160 11.59 2.51 -3.90
C VAL A 160 10.40 2.11 -3.03
N PHE A 161 10.42 2.41 -1.73
CA PHE A 161 9.31 2.13 -0.83
C PHE A 161 8.04 2.90 -1.21
N CYS A 162 8.15 4.16 -1.60
CA CYS A 162 7.02 4.94 -2.10
C CYS A 162 6.43 4.35 -3.38
N ALA A 163 7.27 4.00 -4.36
CA ALA A 163 6.81 3.39 -5.60
C ALA A 163 6.14 2.03 -5.35
N PHE A 164 6.74 1.21 -4.52
CA PHE A 164 6.18 -0.10 -4.18
C PHE A 164 4.92 0.00 -3.31
N ALA A 165 4.86 0.95 -2.36
CA ALA A 165 3.65 1.24 -1.59
C ALA A 165 2.49 1.69 -2.49
N LEU A 166 2.76 2.52 -3.49
CA LEU A 166 1.74 2.93 -4.45
C LEU A 166 1.20 1.74 -5.25
N CYS A 167 2.08 0.83 -5.69
CA CYS A 167 1.70 -0.40 -6.37
C CYS A 167 0.83 -1.29 -5.47
N THR A 168 1.30 -1.60 -4.27
CA THR A 168 0.64 -2.54 -3.35
C THR A 168 -0.69 -1.99 -2.84
N THR A 169 -0.78 -0.69 -2.52
CA THR A 169 -2.04 -0.06 -2.10
C THR A 169 -3.06 -0.02 -3.23
N ALA A 170 -2.66 0.22 -4.47
CA ALA A 170 -3.55 0.17 -5.61
C ALA A 170 -4.10 -1.25 -5.84
N ILE A 171 -3.27 -2.30 -5.71
CA ILE A 171 -3.72 -3.69 -5.74
C ILE A 171 -4.70 -3.96 -4.60
N GLY A 172 -4.41 -3.51 -3.40
CA GLY A 172 -5.28 -3.65 -2.24
C GLY A 172 -6.64 -2.96 -2.42
N VAL A 173 -6.65 -1.74 -2.98
CA VAL A 173 -7.89 -1.02 -3.35
C VAL A 173 -8.69 -1.84 -4.37
N ALA A 174 -8.04 -2.37 -5.41
CA ALA A 174 -8.71 -3.22 -6.39
C ALA A 174 -9.35 -4.45 -5.73
N PHE A 175 -8.65 -5.14 -4.84
CA PHE A 175 -9.19 -6.27 -4.09
C PHE A 175 -10.37 -5.88 -3.20
N GLY A 176 -10.31 -4.71 -2.55
CA GLY A 176 -11.40 -4.18 -1.75
C GLY A 176 -12.70 -3.97 -2.52
N PHE A 177 -12.61 -3.62 -3.81
CA PHE A 177 -13.78 -3.45 -4.67
C PHE A 177 -14.20 -4.72 -5.42
N LEU A 178 -13.26 -5.59 -5.80
CA LEU A 178 -13.54 -6.79 -6.61
C LEU A 178 -13.95 -7.99 -5.78
N LEU A 179 -13.43 -8.13 -4.56
CA LEU A 179 -13.65 -9.31 -3.73
C LEU A 179 -14.84 -9.12 -2.79
N SER A 180 -15.45 -10.24 -2.40
CA SER A 180 -16.41 -10.25 -1.30
C SER A 180 -15.70 -10.16 0.04
N SER A 181 -16.38 -9.69 1.09
CA SER A 181 -15.75 -9.55 2.41
C SER A 181 -15.28 -10.87 3.02
N ARG A 182 -15.93 -11.99 2.65
CA ARG A 182 -15.52 -13.33 3.11
C ARG A 182 -14.23 -13.80 2.47
N THR A 183 -13.96 -13.38 1.22
CA THR A 183 -12.79 -13.82 0.45
C THR A 183 -11.63 -12.82 0.51
N SER A 184 -11.90 -11.56 0.81
CA SER A 184 -10.90 -10.48 0.76
C SER A 184 -9.68 -10.76 1.64
N LEU A 185 -9.90 -11.14 2.90
CA LEU A 185 -8.80 -11.42 3.84
C LEU A 185 -7.94 -12.59 3.35
N ALA A 186 -8.58 -13.69 2.94
CA ALA A 186 -7.85 -14.89 2.51
C ALA A 186 -7.06 -14.62 1.22
N VAL A 187 -7.66 -13.94 0.24
CA VAL A 187 -7.00 -13.65 -1.05
C VAL A 187 -5.90 -12.62 -0.88
N SER A 188 -6.14 -11.54 -0.12
CA SER A 188 -5.12 -10.51 0.08
C SER A 188 -3.91 -11.02 0.84
N LEU A 189 -4.11 -11.82 1.90
CA LEU A 189 -3.02 -12.49 2.61
C LEU A 189 -2.32 -13.50 1.71
N GLY A 190 -3.07 -14.36 1.00
CA GLY A 190 -2.51 -15.37 0.12
C GLY A 190 -1.63 -14.76 -0.98
N VAL A 191 -2.10 -13.71 -1.64
CA VAL A 191 -1.32 -12.98 -2.66
C VAL A 191 -0.09 -12.33 -2.05
N SER A 192 -0.21 -11.70 -0.87
CA SER A 192 0.93 -11.09 -0.19
C SER A 192 2.01 -12.13 0.16
N PHE A 193 1.61 -13.30 0.67
CA PHE A 193 2.55 -14.40 0.95
C PHE A 193 3.19 -14.97 -0.31
N ILE A 194 2.43 -15.16 -1.40
CA ILE A 194 2.97 -15.63 -2.68
C ILE A 194 4.02 -14.63 -3.21
N LEU A 195 3.72 -13.33 -3.19
CA LEU A 195 4.66 -12.30 -3.61
C LEU A 195 5.92 -12.27 -2.74
N LEU A 196 5.79 -12.46 -1.43
CA LEU A 196 6.91 -12.54 -0.50
C LEU A 196 7.77 -13.78 -0.75
N LEU A 197 7.15 -14.96 -0.85
CA LEU A 197 7.86 -16.21 -1.07
C LEU A 197 8.62 -16.21 -2.41
N LEU A 198 7.98 -15.74 -3.49
CA LEU A 198 8.61 -15.72 -4.80
C LEU A 198 9.75 -14.70 -4.89
N SER A 199 9.67 -13.56 -4.20
CA SER A 199 10.78 -12.61 -4.15
C SER A 199 11.98 -13.15 -3.35
N GLY A 200 11.72 -13.87 -2.24
CA GLY A 200 12.77 -14.48 -1.43
C GLY A 200 13.33 -15.80 -2.00
N ALA A 201 12.55 -16.54 -2.79
CA ALA A 201 12.96 -17.83 -3.34
C ALA A 201 14.21 -17.73 -4.26
N ARG A 202 14.44 -16.58 -4.89
CA ARG A 202 15.59 -16.34 -5.77
C ARG A 202 16.93 -16.34 -5.04
N GLU A 203 16.93 -16.12 -3.74
CA GLU A 203 18.15 -16.18 -2.92
C GLU A 203 18.53 -17.63 -2.56
N MET A 204 17.66 -18.60 -2.86
CA MET A 204 17.93 -20.01 -2.63
C MET A 204 18.75 -20.62 -3.78
N ALA A 205 19.74 -21.44 -3.44
CA ALA A 205 20.71 -21.99 -4.38
C ALA A 205 20.16 -22.94 -5.48
N SER A 206 18.88 -23.34 -5.40
CA SER A 206 18.26 -24.27 -6.36
C SER A 206 16.78 -23.96 -6.58
N VAL A 207 16.50 -22.94 -7.38
CA VAL A 207 15.11 -22.61 -7.77
C VAL A 207 14.81 -23.19 -9.17
N PRO A 208 13.69 -23.90 -9.36
CA PRO A 208 13.26 -24.33 -10.70
C PRO A 208 13.15 -23.15 -11.66
N THR A 209 13.61 -23.31 -12.90
CA THR A 209 13.70 -22.22 -13.92
C THR A 209 12.36 -21.50 -14.15
N PHE A 210 11.23 -22.23 -14.08
CA PHE A 210 9.91 -21.60 -14.26
C PHE A 210 9.53 -20.66 -13.11
N LEU A 211 9.93 -20.97 -11.87
CA LEU A 211 9.71 -20.10 -10.72
C LEU A 211 10.60 -18.86 -10.80
N ASP A 212 11.85 -18.97 -11.23
CA ASP A 212 12.72 -17.82 -11.44
C ASP A 212 12.19 -16.89 -12.54
N MET A 213 11.67 -17.45 -13.65
CA MET A 213 11.03 -16.65 -14.70
C MET A 213 9.79 -15.90 -14.21
N THR A 214 8.92 -16.57 -13.47
CA THR A 214 7.70 -15.94 -12.93
C THR A 214 8.05 -14.91 -11.86
N ALA A 215 9.02 -15.18 -11.00
CA ALA A 215 9.49 -14.25 -9.99
C ALA A 215 10.01 -12.94 -10.60
N LYS A 216 10.78 -13.01 -11.69
CA LYS A 216 11.31 -11.81 -12.41
C LYS A 216 10.24 -10.86 -12.92
N LEU A 217 9.03 -11.35 -13.12
CA LEU A 217 7.91 -10.51 -13.57
C LEU A 217 7.16 -9.82 -12.43
N LEU A 218 7.41 -10.18 -11.18
CA LEU A 218 6.63 -9.69 -10.04
C LEU A 218 7.12 -8.31 -9.53
N PRO A 219 6.20 -7.46 -9.04
CA PRO A 219 6.56 -6.15 -8.49
C PRO A 219 7.39 -6.26 -7.20
N SER A 220 7.18 -7.30 -6.40
CA SER A 220 7.96 -7.56 -5.20
C SER A 220 9.42 -7.84 -5.53
N THR A 221 9.70 -8.64 -6.56
CA THR A 221 11.06 -8.92 -7.01
C THR A 221 11.74 -7.67 -7.56
N ALA A 222 11.02 -6.87 -8.36
CA ALA A 222 11.58 -5.62 -8.88
C ALA A 222 11.99 -4.67 -7.73
N ALA A 223 11.15 -4.55 -6.70
CA ALA A 223 11.46 -3.73 -5.54
C ALA A 223 12.62 -4.30 -4.70
N THR A 224 12.69 -5.62 -4.53
CA THR A 224 13.79 -6.32 -3.83
C THR A 224 15.13 -6.10 -4.54
N GLU A 225 15.19 -6.31 -5.84
CA GLU A 225 16.39 -6.12 -6.66
C GLU A 225 16.87 -4.66 -6.67
N LEU A 226 15.92 -3.70 -6.71
CA LEU A 226 16.26 -2.28 -6.58
C LEU A 226 16.85 -1.97 -5.20
N CYS A 227 16.29 -2.50 -4.12
CA CYS A 227 16.87 -2.32 -2.80
C CYS A 227 18.28 -2.91 -2.71
N GLN A 228 18.49 -4.12 -3.24
CA GLN A 228 19.80 -4.77 -3.24
C GLN A 228 20.82 -3.98 -4.07
N SER A 229 20.49 -3.54 -5.28
CA SER A 229 21.41 -2.76 -6.13
C SER A 229 21.83 -1.44 -5.47
N ILE A 230 20.92 -0.75 -4.77
CA ILE A 230 21.23 0.46 -4.01
C ILE A 230 22.22 0.18 -2.86
N LEU A 231 22.08 -0.97 -2.20
CA LEU A 231 22.89 -1.30 -1.03
C LEU A 231 24.25 -1.91 -1.37
N THR A 232 24.38 -2.56 -2.53
CA THR A 232 25.62 -3.21 -2.97
C THR A 232 26.43 -2.36 -3.96
N ASP A 233 25.98 -1.13 -4.24
CA ASP A 233 26.59 -0.22 -5.24
C ASP A 233 26.82 -0.89 -6.62
N VAL A 234 26.00 -1.89 -6.95
CA VAL A 234 25.99 -2.53 -8.26
C VAL A 234 25.11 -1.71 -9.21
N ASP A 235 25.54 -1.54 -10.45
CA ASP A 235 24.78 -0.83 -11.45
C ASP A 235 23.34 -1.32 -11.55
N THR A 236 22.41 -0.41 -11.30
CA THR A 236 20.98 -0.71 -11.32
C THR A 236 20.57 -1.09 -12.73
N ASN A 237 20.13 -2.30 -12.94
CA ASN A 237 19.56 -2.68 -14.22
C ASN A 237 18.25 -1.89 -14.45
N GLY A 238 18.22 -1.06 -15.49
CA GLY A 238 17.03 -0.26 -15.84
C GLY A 238 15.74 -1.06 -16.02
N TRP A 239 15.86 -2.38 -16.24
CA TRP A 239 14.73 -3.30 -16.28
C TRP A 239 13.89 -3.29 -14.99
N TRP A 240 14.53 -3.27 -13.81
CA TRP A 240 13.82 -3.30 -12.53
C TRP A 240 13.03 -2.03 -12.27
N VAL A 241 13.60 -0.88 -12.67
CA VAL A 241 12.89 0.41 -12.60
C VAL A 241 11.69 0.40 -13.55
N ALA A 242 11.88 -0.04 -14.78
CA ALA A 242 10.80 -0.14 -15.77
C ALA A 242 9.71 -1.13 -15.32
N SER A 243 10.10 -2.29 -14.79
CA SER A 243 9.18 -3.30 -14.28
C SER A 243 8.31 -2.74 -13.15
N LEU A 244 8.92 -2.10 -12.15
CA LEU A 244 8.17 -1.50 -11.05
C LEU A 244 7.22 -0.39 -11.54
N ALA A 245 7.67 0.47 -12.47
CA ALA A 245 6.84 1.52 -13.05
C ALA A 245 5.63 0.96 -13.82
N ILE A 246 5.85 -0.10 -14.61
CA ILE A 246 4.76 -0.80 -15.32
C ILE A 246 3.76 -1.38 -14.32
N TRP A 247 4.21 -2.02 -13.25
CA TRP A 247 3.33 -2.57 -12.22
C TRP A 247 2.54 -1.48 -11.48
N VAL A 248 3.16 -0.33 -11.18
CA VAL A 248 2.44 0.81 -10.61
C VAL A 248 1.32 1.26 -11.55
N ALA A 249 1.62 1.41 -12.85
CA ALA A 249 0.62 1.82 -13.83
C ALA A 249 -0.52 0.79 -13.96
N LEU A 250 -0.19 -0.50 -14.03
CA LEU A 250 -1.18 -1.59 -14.10
C LEU A 250 -2.04 -1.68 -12.84
N ALA A 251 -1.44 -1.55 -11.66
CA ALA A 251 -2.15 -1.57 -10.39
C ALA A 251 -3.12 -0.39 -10.25
N LEU A 252 -2.68 0.82 -10.62
CA LEU A 252 -3.54 2.01 -10.65
C LEU A 252 -4.69 1.85 -11.64
N LEU A 253 -4.42 1.33 -12.83
CA LEU A 253 -5.45 1.05 -13.82
C LEU A 253 -6.48 0.05 -13.28
N LEU A 254 -6.02 -1.03 -12.67
CA LEU A 254 -6.87 -2.05 -12.06
C LEU A 254 -7.74 -1.44 -10.94
N ALA A 255 -7.18 -0.60 -10.09
CA ALA A 255 -7.92 0.10 -9.04
C ALA A 255 -9.00 1.02 -9.62
N VAL A 256 -8.67 1.81 -10.64
CA VAL A 256 -9.65 2.69 -11.34
C VAL A 256 -10.78 1.87 -11.97
N VAL A 257 -10.45 0.78 -12.66
CA VAL A 257 -11.44 -0.10 -13.29
C VAL A 257 -12.34 -0.74 -12.24
N SER A 258 -11.78 -1.17 -11.11
CA SER A 258 -12.55 -1.79 -10.03
C SER A 258 -13.53 -0.82 -9.38
N ILE A 259 -13.11 0.43 -9.14
CA ILE A 259 -13.99 1.50 -8.63
C ILE A 259 -15.13 1.77 -9.61
N ARG A 260 -14.82 1.95 -10.90
CA ARG A 260 -15.84 2.18 -11.95
C ARG A 260 -16.84 1.03 -12.06
N ARG A 261 -16.34 -0.21 -11.97
CA ARG A 261 -17.21 -1.39 -12.01
C ARG A 261 -18.17 -1.43 -10.83
N ASP A 262 -17.70 -1.09 -9.63
CA ASP A 262 -18.56 -1.02 -8.44
C ASP A 262 -19.62 0.09 -8.57
N GLU A 263 -19.28 1.22 -9.17
CA GLU A 263 -20.26 2.29 -9.46
C GLU A 263 -21.37 1.82 -10.40
N ASN A 264 -21.02 1.13 -11.48
CA ASN A 264 -21.96 0.69 -12.51
C ASN A 264 -22.85 -0.49 -12.07
N SER A 265 -22.36 -1.38 -11.19
CA SER A 265 -23.03 -2.64 -10.85
C SER A 265 -24.33 -2.50 -10.04
N LYS A 266 -24.70 -1.29 -9.61
CA LYS A 266 -25.86 -1.08 -8.72
C LYS A 266 -26.95 -0.19 -9.31
N PHE A 267 -26.84 0.15 -10.59
CA PHE A 267 -27.89 0.84 -11.36
C PHE A 267 -28.57 -0.11 -12.38
N SER A 268 -28.19 -1.34 -12.41
CA SER A 268 -28.83 -2.45 -13.11
C SER A 268 -29.44 -3.41 -12.05
#